data_aaffa3a62c16eb8956656459f894e19e
#
_entry.id   aaffa3a62c16eb8956656459f894e19e
#
_cell.length_a   1.000
_cell.length_b   1.000
_cell.length_c   1.000
_cell.angle_alpha   90.00
_cell.angle_beta   90.00
_cell.angle_gamma   90.00
#
_symmetry.space_group_name_H-M   'P 1'
#
loop_
_entity.id
_entity.type
_entity.pdbx_description
1 polymer ?
#
loop_
_entity_poly.entity_id
_entity_poly.type
_entity_poly.pdbx_seq_one_letter_code
_entity_poly.pdbx_strand_id
1 'polypeptide(L)'
;MTHNIIQVRWNLPSPGWFKLNTDGSALGCPSHASEGGLIRDDHGRLVKGFLRKIGKVNSLKAELCTIRDGLIFCNQLIIQNLNIKLDTKAVISLLTSKNNSYAQYAPIIDDCRNMLNRHPTWKIQHCY
;
A
#
# COMPACT_ATOMS: atom_id res chain seq x y z
N MET A 1 -9.18 -16.16 6.26
CA MET A 1 -8.62 -14.92 5.68
C MET A 1 -9.30 -14.61 4.35
N THR A 2 -9.56 -13.34 4.12
CA THR A 2 -10.16 -12.89 2.87
C THR A 2 -9.17 -12.01 2.12
N HIS A 3 -8.85 -12.40 0.90
CA HIS A 3 -7.93 -11.66 0.04
C HIS A 3 -8.66 -11.34 -1.27
N ASN A 4 -9.06 -10.09 -1.45
CA ASN A 4 -9.83 -9.66 -2.61
C ASN A 4 -9.19 -8.46 -3.28
N ILE A 5 -9.30 -8.45 -4.60
CA ILE A 5 -8.94 -7.28 -5.42
C ILE A 5 -10.21 -6.83 -6.09
N ILE A 6 -10.63 -5.61 -5.82
CA ILE A 6 -11.80 -5.01 -6.45
C ILE A 6 -11.51 -3.56 -6.83
N GLN A 7 -12.21 -3.07 -7.84
CA GLN A 7 -12.11 -1.68 -8.25
C GLN A 7 -13.25 -0.91 -7.61
N VAL A 8 -12.89 0.09 -6.80
CA VAL A 8 -13.89 0.90 -6.08
C VAL A 8 -13.50 2.36 -6.13
N ARG A 9 -14.47 3.22 -5.89
CA ARG A 9 -14.22 4.64 -5.66
C ARG A 9 -13.67 4.84 -4.26
N TRP A 10 -12.99 5.98 -4.05
CA TRP A 10 -12.50 6.33 -2.73
C TRP A 10 -13.67 6.50 -1.77
N ASN A 11 -13.63 5.83 -0.63
CA ASN A 11 -14.62 5.95 0.42
C ASN A 11 -13.99 5.60 1.77
N LEU A 12 -14.77 5.72 2.85
CA LEU A 12 -14.31 5.34 4.17
C LEU A 12 -14.15 3.82 4.28
N PRO A 13 -13.21 3.34 5.09
CA PRO A 13 -13.11 1.93 5.41
C PRO A 13 -14.37 1.41 6.09
N SER A 14 -14.67 0.12 5.91
CA SER A 14 -15.73 -0.54 6.65
C SER A 14 -15.43 -0.55 8.15
N PRO A 15 -16.45 -0.65 9.02
CA PRO A 15 -16.22 -0.71 10.46
C PRO A 15 -15.19 -1.76 10.83
N GLY A 16 -14.25 -1.41 11.69
CA GLY A 16 -13.15 -2.27 12.14
C GLY A 16 -11.99 -2.39 11.16
N TRP A 17 -12.05 -1.72 10.02
CA TRP A 17 -11.00 -1.75 9.02
C TRP A 17 -10.16 -0.49 9.06
N PHE A 18 -8.87 -0.65 8.81
CA PHE A 18 -7.96 0.46 8.56
C PHE A 18 -7.62 0.52 7.07
N LYS A 19 -7.33 1.70 6.59
CA LYS A 19 -7.02 1.92 5.19
C LYS A 19 -5.63 2.51 5.02
N LEU A 20 -4.83 1.87 4.17
CA LEU A 20 -3.55 2.40 3.72
C LEU A 20 -3.70 2.91 2.29
N ASN A 21 -3.48 4.20 2.08
CA ASN A 21 -3.38 4.80 0.76
C ASN A 21 -1.95 5.21 0.49
N THR A 22 -1.46 4.90 -0.71
CA THR A 22 -0.15 5.39 -1.18
C THR A 22 -0.32 6.13 -2.49
N ASP A 23 0.46 7.19 -2.67
CA ASP A 23 0.40 8.00 -3.88
C ASP A 23 1.67 8.85 -3.98
N GLY A 24 2.18 9.03 -5.20
CA GLY A 24 3.37 9.81 -5.47
C GLY A 24 3.23 11.29 -5.18
N SER A 25 2.05 11.87 -5.36
CA SER A 25 1.81 13.29 -5.13
C SER A 25 0.82 13.57 -4.00
N ALA A 26 0.44 12.54 -3.24
CA ALA A 26 -0.63 12.63 -2.25
C ALA A 26 -0.38 13.66 -1.15
N LEU A 27 0.87 14.02 -0.90
CA LEU A 27 1.23 14.93 0.17
C LEU A 27 1.65 16.32 -0.31
N GLY A 28 1.33 16.66 -1.55
CA GLY A 28 1.50 18.01 -2.06
C GLY A 28 2.92 18.44 -2.35
N CYS A 29 3.80 17.52 -2.68
CA CYS A 29 5.19 17.81 -3.03
C CYS A 29 5.51 17.45 -4.49
N PRO A 30 4.82 18.06 -5.47
CA PRO A 30 4.97 17.66 -6.87
C PRO A 30 6.33 18.00 -7.48
N SER A 31 7.07 18.93 -6.89
CA SER A 31 8.37 19.35 -7.41
C SER A 31 9.52 18.44 -7.00
N HIS A 32 9.26 17.48 -6.12
CA HIS A 32 10.26 16.53 -5.65
C HIS A 32 9.78 15.11 -5.91
N ALA A 33 10.68 14.25 -6.35
CA ALA A 33 10.38 12.84 -6.52
C ALA A 33 10.22 12.21 -5.13
N SER A 34 9.03 12.31 -4.58
CA SER A 34 8.71 11.72 -3.30
C SER A 34 7.36 11.02 -3.38
N GLU A 35 7.22 9.97 -2.63
CA GLU A 35 5.99 9.22 -2.46
C GLU A 35 5.69 9.08 -0.99
N GLY A 36 4.44 8.88 -0.68
CA GLY A 36 4.04 8.73 0.69
C GLY A 36 2.74 7.99 0.84
N GLY A 37 2.28 7.89 2.06
CA GLY A 37 1.04 7.22 2.35
C GLY A 37 0.39 7.74 3.60
N LEU A 38 -0.87 7.39 3.72
CA LEU A 38 -1.70 7.74 4.86
C LEU A 38 -2.41 6.49 5.34
N ILE A 39 -2.37 6.27 6.66
CA ILE A 39 -3.15 5.22 7.31
C ILE A 39 -4.28 5.90 8.06
N ARG A 40 -5.52 5.51 7.75
CA ARG A 40 -6.71 6.04 8.39
C ARG A 40 -7.51 4.91 9.03
N ASP A 41 -8.23 5.26 10.10
CA ASP A 41 -9.17 4.32 10.74
C ASP A 41 -10.51 4.31 10.00
N ASP A 42 -11.48 3.55 10.54
CA ASP A 42 -12.80 3.40 9.94
C ASP A 42 -13.68 4.66 10.06
N HIS A 43 -13.24 5.65 10.83
CA HIS A 43 -13.89 6.96 10.90
C HIS A 43 -13.22 7.99 9.98
N GLY A 44 -12.22 7.55 9.18
CA GLY A 44 -11.48 8.42 8.28
C GLY A 44 -10.42 9.26 8.99
N ARG A 45 -10.16 9.03 10.26
CA ARG A 45 -9.16 9.79 11.02
C ARG A 45 -7.77 9.32 10.68
N LEU A 46 -6.86 10.27 10.55
CA LEU A 46 -5.47 9.96 10.28
C LEU A 46 -4.83 9.31 11.51
N VAL A 47 -4.28 8.11 11.31
CA VAL A 47 -3.53 7.39 12.33
C VAL A 47 -2.03 7.60 12.13
N LYS A 48 -1.57 7.55 10.88
CA LYS A 48 -0.16 7.72 10.55
C LYS A 48 -0.02 8.23 9.13
N GLY A 49 0.81 9.24 8.95
CA GLY A 49 1.26 9.68 7.63
C GLY A 49 2.76 9.42 7.51
N PHE A 50 3.22 9.17 6.31
CA PHE A 50 4.65 8.99 6.05
C PHE A 50 5.00 9.49 4.65
N LEU A 51 6.25 9.89 4.50
CA LEU A 51 6.79 10.40 3.25
C LEU A 51 8.15 9.75 3.01
N ARG A 52 8.36 9.31 1.77
CA ARG A 52 9.64 8.76 1.35
C ARG A 52 10.21 9.63 0.24
N LYS A 53 11.41 10.13 0.44
CA LYS A 53 12.17 10.77 -0.62
C LYS A 53 12.67 9.70 -1.57
N ILE A 54 12.32 9.85 -2.85
CA ILE A 54 12.71 8.89 -3.86
C ILE A 54 13.76 9.55 -4.72
N GLY A 55 14.92 8.95 -4.80
CA GLY A 55 15.95 9.42 -5.70
C GLY A 55 15.64 9.06 -7.15
N LYS A 56 16.67 8.87 -7.95
CA LYS A 56 16.53 8.50 -9.36
C LYS A 56 16.28 6.99 -9.50
N VAL A 57 15.08 6.55 -9.10
CA VAL A 57 14.62 5.17 -9.29
C VAL A 57 13.40 5.18 -10.19
N ASN A 58 13.12 4.06 -10.84
CA ASN A 58 11.90 3.97 -11.66
C ASN A 58 10.66 3.99 -10.75
N SER A 59 9.53 4.35 -11.34
CA SER A 59 8.29 4.54 -10.60
C SER A 59 7.78 3.25 -9.95
N LEU A 60 7.98 2.11 -10.58
CA LEU A 60 7.53 0.83 -10.04
C LEU A 60 8.26 0.47 -8.75
N LYS A 61 9.59 0.61 -8.76
CA LYS A 61 10.39 0.37 -7.56
C LYS A 61 10.04 1.35 -6.45
N ALA A 62 9.83 2.61 -6.80
CA ALA A 62 9.44 3.65 -5.86
C ALA A 62 8.13 3.32 -5.16
N GLU A 63 7.13 2.90 -5.94
CA GLU A 63 5.83 2.51 -5.38
C GLU A 63 5.93 1.29 -4.47
N LEU A 64 6.67 0.26 -4.88
CA LEU A 64 6.89 -0.92 -4.06
C LEU A 64 7.55 -0.58 -2.73
N CYS A 65 8.56 0.29 -2.74
CA CYS A 65 9.23 0.75 -1.53
C CYS A 65 8.28 1.52 -0.62
N THR A 66 7.41 2.35 -1.20
CA THR A 66 6.44 3.13 -0.45
C THR A 66 5.40 2.23 0.21
N ILE A 67 4.92 1.23 -0.51
CA ILE A 67 3.99 0.24 0.05
C ILE A 67 4.66 -0.53 1.18
N ARG A 68 5.91 -0.94 0.99
CA ARG A 68 6.66 -1.62 2.06
C ARG A 68 6.75 -0.76 3.31
N ASP A 69 7.08 0.53 3.16
CA ASP A 69 7.13 1.45 4.30
C ASP A 69 5.77 1.53 5.01
N GLY A 70 4.68 1.64 4.24
CA GLY A 70 3.33 1.65 4.80
C GLY A 70 2.97 0.38 5.54
N LEU A 71 3.34 -0.77 4.99
CA LEU A 71 3.09 -2.06 5.62
C LEU A 71 3.91 -2.25 6.91
N ILE A 72 5.11 -1.69 6.97
CA ILE A 72 5.90 -1.68 8.21
C ILE A 72 5.11 -0.98 9.31
N PHE A 73 4.55 0.20 9.03
CA PHE A 73 3.72 0.91 10.01
C PHE A 73 2.45 0.14 10.36
N CYS A 74 1.78 -0.46 9.38
CA CYS A 74 0.59 -1.27 9.65
C CYS A 74 0.91 -2.46 10.55
N ASN A 75 2.05 -3.10 10.37
CA ASN A 75 2.48 -4.19 11.24
C ASN A 75 2.77 -3.69 12.65
N GLN A 76 3.42 -2.53 12.78
CA GLN A 76 3.69 -1.94 14.10
C GLN A 76 2.42 -1.57 14.85
N LEU A 77 1.40 -1.14 14.13
CA LEU A 77 0.09 -0.78 14.69
C LEU A 77 -0.78 -2.00 15.00
N ILE A 78 -0.35 -3.19 14.61
CA ILE A 78 -1.07 -4.45 14.84
C ILE A 78 -2.49 -4.39 14.29
N ILE A 79 -2.61 -3.91 13.07
CA ILE A 79 -3.91 -3.78 12.40
C ILE A 79 -4.44 -5.17 12.04
N GLN A 80 -5.68 -5.47 12.42
CA GLN A 80 -6.31 -6.78 12.15
C GLN A 80 -6.88 -6.85 10.73
N ASN A 81 -7.61 -5.82 10.35
CA ASN A 81 -8.30 -5.77 9.05
C ASN A 81 -7.73 -4.60 8.26
N LEU A 82 -6.99 -4.90 7.20
CA LEU A 82 -6.28 -3.89 6.41
C LEU A 82 -6.81 -3.83 5.00
N ASN A 83 -7.21 -2.63 4.59
CA ASN A 83 -7.58 -2.34 3.21
C ASN A 83 -6.51 -1.44 2.60
N ILE A 84 -5.85 -1.91 1.55
CA ILE A 84 -4.83 -1.14 0.85
C ILE A 84 -5.45 -0.61 -0.43
N LYS A 85 -5.36 0.69 -0.65
CA LYS A 85 -5.85 1.33 -1.86
C LYS A 85 -4.68 1.88 -2.66
N LEU A 86 -4.58 1.44 -3.90
CA LEU A 86 -3.51 1.80 -4.82
C LEU A 86 -4.13 2.30 -6.12
N ASP A 87 -3.45 3.24 -6.76
CA ASP A 87 -3.87 3.75 -8.07
C ASP A 87 -3.20 3.01 -9.24
N THR A 88 -2.30 2.10 -8.98
CA THR A 88 -1.51 1.39 -9.98
C THR A 88 -1.85 -0.09 -10.03
N LYS A 89 -2.46 -0.54 -11.13
CA LYS A 89 -2.78 -1.95 -11.34
C LYS A 89 -1.54 -2.83 -11.42
N ALA A 90 -0.44 -2.30 -11.96
CA ALA A 90 0.80 -3.07 -12.09
C ALA A 90 1.32 -3.55 -10.74
N VAL A 91 1.29 -2.68 -9.73
CA VAL A 91 1.74 -3.04 -8.38
C VAL A 91 0.80 -4.05 -7.74
N ILE A 92 -0.51 -3.88 -7.93
CA ILE A 92 -1.49 -4.85 -7.43
C ILE A 92 -1.20 -6.24 -8.00
N SER A 93 -0.95 -6.32 -9.30
CA SER A 93 -0.62 -7.59 -9.96
C SER A 93 0.64 -8.22 -9.38
N LEU A 94 1.67 -7.43 -9.12
CA LEU A 94 2.92 -7.93 -8.55
C LEU A 94 2.73 -8.49 -7.15
N LEU A 95 1.91 -7.84 -6.33
CA LEU A 95 1.69 -8.26 -4.95
C LEU A 95 0.79 -9.49 -4.85
N THR A 96 -0.09 -9.70 -5.80
CA THR A 96 -1.11 -10.75 -5.75
C THR A 96 -0.85 -11.90 -6.71
N SER A 97 -0.04 -11.70 -7.74
CA SER A 97 0.29 -12.73 -8.73
C SER A 97 1.37 -13.66 -8.20
N LYS A 98 1.30 -14.93 -8.58
CA LYS A 98 2.35 -15.90 -8.33
C LYS A 98 3.46 -15.86 -9.40
N ASN A 99 3.31 -15.01 -10.40
CA ASN A 99 4.25 -14.91 -11.49
C ASN A 99 5.44 -14.04 -11.10
N ASN A 100 6.65 -14.57 -11.25
CA ASN A 100 7.90 -13.89 -10.90
C ASN A 100 8.50 -13.17 -12.13
N SER A 101 7.68 -12.47 -12.90
CA SER A 101 8.14 -11.76 -14.10
C SER A 101 9.16 -10.67 -13.82
N TYR A 102 9.28 -10.23 -12.56
CA TYR A 102 10.18 -9.14 -12.17
C TYR A 102 11.10 -9.60 -11.05
N ALA A 103 12.00 -10.53 -11.40
CA ALA A 103 12.95 -11.11 -10.43
C ALA A 103 13.79 -10.06 -9.72
N GLN A 104 14.07 -8.94 -10.39
CA GLN A 104 14.85 -7.84 -9.81
C GLN A 104 14.15 -7.16 -8.62
N TYR A 105 12.82 -7.28 -8.51
CA TYR A 105 12.05 -6.72 -7.40
C TYR A 105 11.61 -7.77 -6.39
N ALA A 106 12.00 -9.02 -6.59
CA ALA A 106 11.54 -10.12 -5.74
C ALA A 106 11.75 -9.87 -4.24
N PRO A 107 12.89 -9.35 -3.77
CA PRO A 107 13.05 -9.09 -2.35
C PRO A 107 12.01 -8.14 -1.77
N ILE A 108 11.70 -7.05 -2.47
CA ILE A 108 10.70 -6.07 -2.01
C ILE A 108 9.31 -6.68 -2.05
N ILE A 109 8.99 -7.40 -3.12
CA ILE A 109 7.69 -8.05 -3.28
C ILE A 109 7.48 -9.08 -2.18
N ASP A 110 8.50 -9.89 -1.90
CA ASP A 110 8.42 -10.90 -0.84
C ASP A 110 8.24 -10.27 0.53
N ASP A 111 8.95 -9.17 0.82
CA ASP A 111 8.78 -8.43 2.07
C ASP A 111 7.33 -7.93 2.20
N CYS A 112 6.78 -7.35 1.14
CA CYS A 112 5.41 -6.85 1.16
C CYS A 112 4.41 -7.99 1.38
N ARG A 113 4.57 -9.11 0.67
CA ARG A 113 3.68 -10.26 0.82
C ARG A 113 3.74 -10.84 2.23
N ASN A 114 4.94 -10.96 2.80
CA ASN A 114 5.10 -11.46 4.15
C ASN A 114 4.42 -10.55 5.17
N MET A 115 4.56 -9.25 5.01
CA MET A 115 3.91 -8.29 5.90
C MET A 115 2.38 -8.28 5.75
N LEU A 116 1.88 -8.42 4.53
CA LEU A 116 0.45 -8.56 4.28
C LEU A 116 -0.11 -9.77 5.03
N ASN A 117 0.58 -10.89 4.93
CA ASN A 117 0.09 -12.15 5.53
C ASN A 117 0.15 -12.17 7.06
N ARG A 118 0.74 -11.16 7.69
CA ARG A 118 0.66 -10.98 9.15
C ARG A 118 -0.68 -10.43 9.60
N HIS A 119 -1.45 -9.83 8.70
CA HIS A 119 -2.79 -9.33 9.01
C HIS A 119 -3.80 -10.46 8.83
N PRO A 120 -4.66 -10.72 9.80
CA PRO A 120 -5.67 -11.80 9.68
C PRO A 120 -6.55 -11.65 8.46
N THR A 121 -6.90 -10.42 8.12
CA THR A 121 -7.73 -10.12 6.94
C THR A 121 -7.16 -8.91 6.24
N TRP A 122 -6.97 -9.03 4.93
CA TRP A 122 -6.55 -7.89 4.13
C TRP A 122 -7.15 -7.96 2.72
N LYS A 123 -7.27 -6.81 2.11
CA LYS A 123 -7.65 -6.69 0.71
C LYS A 123 -6.91 -5.54 0.06
N ILE A 124 -6.72 -5.65 -1.25
CA ILE A 124 -6.12 -4.60 -2.06
C ILE A 124 -7.16 -4.16 -3.08
N GLN A 125 -7.35 -2.86 -3.19
CA GLN A 125 -8.33 -2.28 -4.10
C GLN A 125 -7.64 -1.27 -5.01
N HIS A 126 -8.02 -1.29 -6.29
CA HIS A 126 -7.61 -0.25 -7.21
C HIS A 126 -8.53 0.96 -7.01
N CYS A 127 -7.92 2.10 -6.70
CA CYS A 127 -8.65 3.35 -6.49
C CYS A 127 -8.51 4.22 -7.72
N TYR A 128 -9.65 4.71 -8.23
CA TYR A 128 -9.66 5.63 -9.36
C TYR A 128 -9.29 7.05 -8.92
#